data_b0c58f3adc3a00dc4738ffc9ba78cf6e
#
_entry.id   b0c58f3adc3a00dc4738ffc9ba78cf6e
#
_cell.length_a   1.000
_cell.length_b   1.000
_cell.length_c   1.000
_cell.angle_alpha   90.00
_cell.angle_beta   90.00
_cell.angle_gamma   90.00
#
_symmetry.space_group_name_H-M   'P 1'
#
loop_
_entity.id
_entity.type
_entity.pdbx_description
1 polymer ?
#
loop_
_entity_poly.entity_id
_entity_poly.type
_entity_poly.pdbx_seq_one_letter_code
_entity_poly.pdbx_strand_id
1 'polypeptide(L)'
;MSTQYYTASSIDGFIADSDNSLSWLFQFSELSGMEDEFPRFIATVGAIAMGSTTYEWIADHTGFLAEPSKWEYTVPTWVFSSRDLPRADGLDIRFVSGDVAPVHQEMLQVAEDRNIWLVGGGDLVGQFHDQGLLDEVIIGMASVTLGSGAPLLPRRIVTPPLQLLGATPYGEDFVMLRYAVRRTSET
;
A
#
# COMPACT_ATOMS: atom_id res chain seq x y z
N MET A 1 7.51 -13.10 -8.36
CA MET A 1 6.74 -11.85 -8.50
C MET A 1 5.41 -12.02 -7.78
N SER A 2 5.03 -11.04 -6.97
CA SER A 2 3.83 -11.06 -6.10
C SER A 2 3.23 -9.66 -6.04
N THR A 3 1.91 -9.56 -5.98
CA THR A 3 1.20 -8.30 -5.74
C THR A 3 0.94 -8.16 -4.24
N GLN A 4 1.59 -7.17 -3.63
CA GLN A 4 1.68 -7.02 -2.19
C GLN A 4 1.03 -5.72 -1.73
N TYR A 5 0.18 -5.79 -0.73
CA TYR A 5 -0.28 -4.64 0.03
C TYR A 5 0.63 -4.45 1.25
N TYR A 6 1.44 -3.39 1.24
CA TYR A 6 2.30 -3.04 2.38
C TYR A 6 1.89 -1.69 2.92
N THR A 7 1.48 -1.65 4.20
CA THR A 7 0.97 -0.45 4.86
C THR A 7 1.10 -0.53 6.37
N ALA A 8 0.91 0.59 7.07
CA ALA A 8 0.72 0.62 8.51
C ALA A 8 -0.77 0.71 8.87
N SER A 9 -1.15 0.22 10.04
CA SER A 9 -2.51 0.24 10.55
C SER A 9 -2.56 0.41 12.07
N SER A 10 -3.62 1.05 12.55
CA SER A 10 -4.02 1.00 13.96
C SER A 10 -4.58 -0.39 14.33
N ILE A 11 -4.68 -0.71 15.63
CA ILE A 11 -5.27 -1.98 16.12
C ILE A 11 -6.73 -2.12 15.67
N ASP A 12 -7.48 -1.03 15.61
CA ASP A 12 -8.87 -1.02 15.18
C ASP A 12 -9.07 -0.94 13.66
N GLY A 13 -7.98 -1.13 12.87
CA GLY A 13 -8.04 -1.41 11.44
C GLY A 13 -8.16 -0.19 10.54
N PHE A 14 -7.58 0.94 10.91
CA PHE A 14 -7.51 2.14 10.07
C PHE A 14 -6.08 2.45 9.63
N ILE A 15 -5.91 2.89 8.38
CA ILE A 15 -4.63 3.31 7.80
C ILE A 15 -4.39 4.82 7.90
N ALA A 16 -5.44 5.59 8.08
CA ALA A 16 -5.40 7.04 8.32
C ALA A 16 -6.57 7.42 9.22
N ASP A 17 -6.50 8.56 9.90
CA ASP A 17 -7.60 9.08 10.71
C ASP A 17 -8.74 9.68 9.85
N SER A 18 -9.74 10.27 10.49
CA SER A 18 -10.90 10.88 9.80
C SER A 18 -10.54 12.07 8.92
N ASP A 19 -9.38 12.69 9.14
CA ASP A 19 -8.87 13.83 8.36
C ASP A 19 -7.86 13.35 7.29
N ASN A 20 -7.75 12.04 7.06
CA ASN A 20 -6.74 11.39 6.22
C ASN A 20 -5.29 11.67 6.66
N SER A 21 -5.07 11.98 7.93
CA SER A 21 -3.74 12.22 8.48
C SER A 21 -3.05 10.90 8.88
N LEU A 22 -1.73 10.88 8.70
CA LEU A 22 -0.83 9.82 9.16
C LEU A 22 0.01 10.26 10.38
N SER A 23 -0.31 11.38 11.02
CA SER A 23 0.48 11.95 12.12
C SER A 23 0.67 10.97 13.29
N TRP A 24 -0.31 10.11 13.51
CA TRP A 24 -0.28 9.05 14.53
C TRP A 24 0.86 8.03 14.29
N LEU A 25 1.31 7.85 13.04
CA LEU A 25 2.35 6.89 12.67
C LEU A 25 3.77 7.42 12.95
N PHE A 26 3.98 8.72 12.89
CA PHE A 26 5.34 9.30 12.97
C PHE A 26 6.05 9.06 14.31
N GLN A 27 5.31 8.83 15.38
CA GLN A 27 5.90 8.45 16.68
C GLN A 27 6.63 7.09 16.66
N PHE A 28 6.40 6.27 15.63
CA PHE A 28 7.00 4.94 15.44
C PHE A 28 8.15 4.94 14.42
N SER A 29 8.56 6.10 13.90
CA SER A 29 9.59 6.21 12.84
C SER A 29 10.99 5.78 13.27
N GLU A 30 11.29 5.75 14.57
CA GLU A 30 12.61 5.45 15.12
C GLU A 30 12.64 4.12 15.90
N LEU A 31 11.81 3.16 15.54
CA LEU A 31 11.80 1.86 16.20
C LEU A 31 13.04 1.04 15.81
N SER A 32 13.79 0.63 16.83
CA SER A 32 15.00 -0.16 16.67
C SER A 32 14.73 -1.47 15.94
N GLY A 33 15.50 -1.76 14.90
CA GLY A 33 15.39 -2.94 14.06
C GLY A 33 14.43 -2.79 12.87
N MET A 34 13.71 -1.67 12.77
CA MET A 34 12.80 -1.37 11.66
C MET A 34 13.45 -0.58 10.51
N GLU A 35 14.65 -0.06 10.74
CA GLU A 35 15.34 0.86 9.84
C GLU A 35 15.56 0.27 8.45
N ASP A 36 15.75 -1.05 8.36
CA ASP A 36 15.98 -1.77 7.11
C ASP A 36 14.71 -2.38 6.49
N GLU A 37 13.57 -2.38 7.16
CA GLU A 37 12.36 -3.08 6.69
C GLU A 37 11.83 -2.48 5.39
N PHE A 38 11.58 -1.18 5.37
CA PHE A 38 11.12 -0.51 4.17
C PHE A 38 12.17 -0.49 3.05
N PRO A 39 13.46 -0.17 3.30
CA PRO A 39 14.51 -0.30 2.28
C PRO A 39 14.61 -1.70 1.67
N ARG A 40 14.51 -2.77 2.44
CA ARG A 40 14.49 -4.15 1.92
C ARG A 40 13.25 -4.43 1.10
N PHE A 41 12.09 -3.98 1.55
CA PHE A 41 10.83 -4.15 0.83
C PHE A 41 10.87 -3.43 -0.52
N ILE A 42 11.17 -2.11 -0.54
CA ILE A 42 11.14 -1.30 -1.76
C ILE A 42 12.16 -1.77 -2.81
N ALA A 43 13.28 -2.35 -2.40
CA ALA A 43 14.26 -2.92 -3.31
C ALA A 43 13.72 -4.10 -4.14
N THR A 44 12.66 -4.77 -3.66
CA THR A 44 11.99 -5.86 -4.38
C THR A 44 10.87 -5.39 -5.30
N VAL A 45 10.51 -4.11 -5.26
CA VAL A 45 9.36 -3.54 -5.99
C VAL A 45 9.76 -3.09 -7.39
N GLY A 46 8.95 -3.45 -8.38
CA GLY A 46 9.13 -3.07 -9.78
C GLY A 46 8.03 -2.15 -10.32
N ALA A 47 6.89 -2.09 -9.63
CA ALA A 47 5.78 -1.22 -9.98
C ALA A 47 4.96 -0.86 -8.74
N ILE A 48 4.37 0.32 -8.73
CA ILE A 48 3.60 0.85 -7.59
C ILE A 48 2.19 1.22 -8.06
N ALA A 49 1.17 0.94 -7.23
CA ALA A 49 -0.18 1.44 -7.41
C ALA A 49 -0.71 2.11 -6.15
N MET A 50 -1.40 3.24 -6.33
CA MET A 50 -2.07 3.95 -5.25
C MET A 50 -3.36 4.63 -5.71
N GLY A 51 -4.24 4.91 -4.77
CA GLY A 51 -5.43 5.72 -5.01
C GLY A 51 -5.13 7.22 -4.97
N SER A 52 -6.09 8.02 -5.44
CA SER A 52 -5.97 9.49 -5.49
C SER A 52 -5.68 10.12 -4.13
N THR A 53 -6.33 9.67 -3.06
CA THR A 53 -6.13 10.23 -1.70
C THR A 53 -4.70 10.00 -1.21
N THR A 54 -4.12 8.82 -1.47
CA THR A 54 -2.72 8.53 -1.13
C THR A 54 -1.76 9.41 -1.93
N TYR A 55 -2.03 9.57 -3.23
CA TYR A 55 -1.23 10.45 -4.08
C TYR A 55 -1.26 11.90 -3.62
N GLU A 56 -2.44 12.44 -3.33
CA GLU A 56 -2.63 13.81 -2.83
C GLU A 56 -1.93 14.00 -1.48
N TRP A 57 -2.04 13.02 -0.58
CA TRP A 57 -1.32 13.07 0.71
C TRP A 57 0.21 13.13 0.52
N ILE A 58 0.77 12.30 -0.38
CA ILE A 58 2.21 12.32 -0.69
C ILE A 58 2.59 13.68 -1.28
N ALA A 59 1.77 14.23 -2.20
CA ALA A 59 2.03 15.52 -2.82
C ALA A 59 2.09 16.66 -1.80
N ASP A 60 1.14 16.69 -0.87
CA ASP A 60 1.06 17.70 0.18
C ASP A 60 2.20 17.55 1.20
N HIS A 61 2.55 16.32 1.55
CA HIS A 61 3.55 16.04 2.57
C HIS A 61 4.99 16.28 2.07
N THR A 62 5.31 15.88 0.84
CA THR A 62 6.66 16.01 0.28
C THR A 62 6.89 17.27 -0.52
N GLY A 63 5.82 17.82 -1.12
CA GLY A 63 5.90 18.95 -2.04
C GLY A 63 6.47 18.61 -3.41
N PHE A 64 6.48 17.34 -3.82
CA PHE A 64 7.10 16.89 -5.09
C PHE A 64 6.46 17.52 -6.33
N LEU A 65 5.22 17.99 -6.27
CA LEU A 65 4.57 18.69 -7.38
C LEU A 65 5.31 19.99 -7.76
N ALA A 66 5.87 20.69 -6.77
CA ALA A 66 6.68 21.89 -6.99
C ALA A 66 8.17 21.55 -7.20
N GLU A 67 8.63 20.45 -6.63
CA GLU A 67 10.02 19.99 -6.68
C GLU A 67 10.08 18.49 -6.96
N PRO A 68 10.08 18.06 -8.25
CA PRO A 68 9.99 16.64 -8.64
C PRO A 68 11.07 15.74 -8.04
N SER A 69 12.22 16.29 -7.66
CA SER A 69 13.30 15.56 -6.97
C SER A 69 12.91 15.00 -5.60
N LYS A 70 11.82 15.47 -5.02
CA LYS A 70 11.25 14.96 -3.76
C LYS A 70 10.35 13.74 -3.93
N TRP A 71 10.10 13.32 -5.16
CA TRP A 71 9.46 12.04 -5.41
C TRP A 71 10.44 10.91 -5.13
N GLU A 72 10.14 10.08 -4.15
CA GLU A 72 11.07 9.09 -3.61
C GLU A 72 11.12 7.77 -4.40
N TYR A 73 10.11 7.53 -5.28
CA TYR A 73 10.01 6.26 -5.99
C TYR A 73 10.66 6.36 -7.37
N THR A 74 11.51 5.37 -7.68
CA THR A 74 12.24 5.28 -8.96
C THR A 74 11.58 4.31 -9.95
N VAL A 75 10.51 3.64 -9.55
CA VAL A 75 9.77 2.68 -10.38
C VAL A 75 8.47 3.30 -10.88
N PRO A 76 7.94 2.83 -12.02
CA PRO A 76 6.68 3.32 -12.57
C PRO A 76 5.54 3.21 -11.53
N THR A 77 4.77 4.28 -11.43
CA THR A 77 3.67 4.39 -10.46
C THR A 77 2.34 4.66 -11.14
N TRP A 78 1.33 3.85 -10.85
CA TRP A 78 -0.05 4.04 -11.31
C TRP A 78 -0.90 4.69 -10.22
N VAL A 79 -1.56 5.78 -10.57
CA VAL A 79 -2.49 6.50 -9.69
C VAL A 79 -3.91 6.28 -10.21
N PHE A 80 -4.70 5.55 -9.45
CA PHE A 80 -6.11 5.28 -9.75
C PHE A 80 -6.99 6.44 -9.31
N SER A 81 -7.59 7.14 -10.27
CA SER A 81 -8.45 8.30 -10.03
C SER A 81 -9.45 8.51 -11.18
N SER A 82 -10.68 8.85 -10.84
CA SER A 82 -11.66 9.40 -11.79
C SER A 82 -11.56 10.93 -11.94
N ARG A 83 -10.74 11.56 -11.09
CA ARG A 83 -10.49 13.01 -11.07
C ARG A 83 -9.22 13.33 -11.85
N ASP A 84 -9.19 14.52 -12.45
CA ASP A 84 -7.93 15.08 -12.95
C ASP A 84 -7.12 15.61 -11.76
N LEU A 85 -5.90 15.11 -11.60
CA LEU A 85 -5.03 15.44 -10.49
C LEU A 85 -3.80 16.22 -10.98
N PRO A 86 -3.21 17.11 -10.15
CA PRO A 86 -1.97 17.79 -10.47
C PRO A 86 -0.86 16.80 -10.81
N ARG A 87 -0.01 17.15 -11.76
CA ARG A 87 1.09 16.31 -12.26
C ARG A 87 2.42 17.03 -12.13
N ALA A 88 3.47 16.29 -11.84
CA ALA A 88 4.84 16.77 -11.92
C ALA A 88 5.49 16.23 -13.19
N ASP A 89 6.20 17.08 -13.92
CA ASP A 89 6.89 16.69 -15.13
C ASP A 89 8.14 15.84 -14.84
N GLY A 90 8.44 14.92 -15.76
CA GLY A 90 9.66 14.10 -15.69
C GLY A 90 9.58 12.90 -14.76
N LEU A 91 8.44 12.62 -14.13
CA LEU A 91 8.19 11.44 -13.29
C LEU A 91 7.37 10.40 -14.07
N ASP A 92 7.69 9.11 -13.90
CA ASP A 92 6.88 8.01 -14.48
C ASP A 92 5.66 7.71 -13.58
N ILE A 93 4.74 8.69 -13.54
CA ILE A 93 3.46 8.59 -12.84
C ILE A 93 2.34 8.53 -13.89
N ARG A 94 1.61 7.42 -13.91
CA ARG A 94 0.55 7.10 -14.87
C ARG A 94 -0.81 7.19 -14.21
N PHE A 95 -1.64 8.11 -14.68
CA PHE A 95 -3.00 8.28 -14.17
C PHE A 95 -3.95 7.39 -14.96
N VAL A 96 -4.70 6.57 -14.23
CA VAL A 96 -5.62 5.57 -14.78
C VAL A 96 -6.95 5.61 -14.04
N SER A 97 -7.99 5.10 -14.68
CA SER A 97 -9.32 4.97 -14.09
C SER A 97 -10.01 3.68 -14.57
N GLY A 98 -10.99 3.22 -13.80
CA GLY A 98 -11.77 2.03 -14.15
C GLY A 98 -11.20 0.76 -13.56
N ASP A 99 -11.31 -0.35 -14.31
CA ASP A 99 -10.96 -1.69 -13.87
C ASP A 99 -9.46 -1.85 -13.57
N VAL A 100 -9.15 -2.51 -12.45
CA VAL A 100 -7.77 -2.77 -12.02
C VAL A 100 -7.08 -3.87 -12.83
N ALA A 101 -7.82 -4.82 -13.41
CA ALA A 101 -7.21 -5.99 -14.06
C ALA A 101 -6.39 -5.64 -15.31
N PRO A 102 -6.86 -4.81 -16.26
CA PRO A 102 -6.04 -4.41 -17.40
C PRO A 102 -4.77 -3.67 -16.97
N VAL A 103 -4.89 -2.78 -15.97
CA VAL A 103 -3.76 -2.01 -15.45
C VAL A 103 -2.75 -2.93 -14.74
N HIS A 104 -3.25 -3.93 -14.00
CA HIS A 104 -2.38 -4.91 -13.36
C HIS A 104 -1.55 -5.70 -14.39
N GLN A 105 -2.11 -6.05 -15.55
CA GLN A 105 -1.35 -6.70 -16.62
C GLN A 105 -0.24 -5.82 -17.18
N GLU A 106 -0.46 -4.51 -17.31
CA GLU A 106 0.58 -3.55 -17.69
C GLU A 106 1.67 -3.47 -16.62
N MET A 107 1.28 -3.42 -15.34
CA MET A 107 2.21 -3.39 -14.20
C MET A 107 3.09 -4.63 -14.17
N LEU A 108 2.52 -5.82 -14.42
CA LEU A 108 3.27 -7.08 -14.48
C LEU A 108 4.36 -7.05 -15.56
N GLN A 109 4.06 -6.49 -16.75
CA GLN A 109 5.01 -6.39 -17.84
C GLN A 109 6.18 -5.46 -17.49
N VAL A 110 5.91 -4.35 -16.81
CA VAL A 110 6.92 -3.36 -16.44
C VAL A 110 7.73 -3.75 -15.21
N ALA A 111 7.09 -4.44 -14.25
CA ALA A 111 7.75 -4.91 -13.04
C ALA A 111 8.77 -6.01 -13.31
N GLU A 112 8.69 -6.68 -14.47
CA GLU A 112 9.53 -7.82 -14.83
C GLU A 112 9.37 -8.95 -13.79
N ASP A 113 10.47 -9.31 -13.11
CA ASP A 113 10.45 -10.35 -12.07
C ASP A 113 10.26 -9.78 -10.64
N ARG A 114 10.11 -8.45 -10.50
CA ARG A 114 9.94 -7.76 -9.21
C ARG A 114 8.47 -7.69 -8.80
N ASN A 115 8.23 -7.40 -7.53
CA ASN A 115 6.89 -7.33 -6.97
C ASN A 115 6.15 -6.04 -7.36
N ILE A 116 4.82 -6.09 -7.29
CA ILE A 116 3.94 -4.94 -7.39
C ILE A 116 3.56 -4.53 -5.97
N TRP A 117 3.75 -3.26 -5.64
CA TRP A 117 3.34 -2.70 -4.36
C TRP A 117 2.05 -1.90 -4.50
N LEU A 118 1.01 -2.33 -3.78
CA LEU A 118 -0.19 -1.56 -3.55
C LEU A 118 0.03 -0.72 -2.27
N VAL A 119 0.18 0.59 -2.42
CA VAL A 119 0.40 1.51 -1.29
C VAL A 119 -0.87 1.69 -0.47
N GLY A 120 -2.01 1.76 -1.16
CA GLY A 120 -3.34 2.01 -0.60
C GLY A 120 -4.14 2.99 -1.48
N GLY A 121 -5.38 3.47 -1.11
CA GLY A 121 -6.16 3.06 0.07
C GLY A 121 -6.75 1.67 0.01
N GLY A 122 -7.30 1.29 1.15
CA GLY A 122 -7.84 -0.06 1.33
C GLY A 122 -8.93 -0.47 0.35
N ASP A 123 -9.73 0.45 -0.17
CA ASP A 123 -10.74 0.13 -1.19
C ASP A 123 -10.11 -0.24 -2.54
N LEU A 124 -9.05 0.47 -2.97
CA LEU A 124 -8.29 0.09 -4.17
C LEU A 124 -7.70 -1.31 -4.02
N VAL A 125 -7.07 -1.60 -2.88
CA VAL A 125 -6.54 -2.95 -2.58
C VAL A 125 -7.66 -3.99 -2.61
N GLY A 126 -8.84 -3.65 -2.09
CA GLY A 126 -10.04 -4.47 -2.16
C GLY A 126 -10.43 -4.82 -3.59
N GLN A 127 -10.33 -3.89 -4.54
CA GLN A 127 -10.61 -4.15 -5.97
C GLN A 127 -9.62 -5.16 -6.57
N PHE A 128 -8.32 -5.08 -6.22
CA PHE A 128 -7.35 -6.11 -6.61
C PHE A 128 -7.68 -7.46 -5.99
N HIS A 129 -8.07 -7.49 -4.72
CA HIS A 129 -8.49 -8.72 -4.05
C HIS A 129 -9.73 -9.34 -4.72
N ASP A 130 -10.75 -8.54 -5.03
CA ASP A 130 -12.02 -9.00 -5.62
C ASP A 130 -11.81 -9.70 -6.98
N GLN A 131 -10.72 -9.36 -7.68
CA GLN A 131 -10.31 -9.96 -8.95
C GLN A 131 -9.23 -11.04 -8.82
N GLY A 132 -8.90 -11.46 -7.59
CA GLY A 132 -7.89 -12.48 -7.34
C GLY A 132 -6.46 -12.07 -7.69
N LEU A 133 -6.17 -10.76 -7.69
CA LEU A 133 -4.88 -10.18 -8.08
C LEU A 133 -3.98 -9.85 -6.89
N LEU A 134 -4.50 -9.88 -5.66
CA LEU A 134 -3.73 -9.66 -4.43
C LEU A 134 -3.15 -10.98 -3.93
N ASP A 135 -1.85 -11.04 -3.69
CA ASP A 135 -1.16 -12.25 -3.22
C ASP A 135 -0.77 -12.17 -1.74
N GLU A 136 -0.39 -10.99 -1.26
CA GLU A 136 0.15 -10.84 0.10
C GLU A 136 -0.31 -9.53 0.75
N VAL A 137 -0.54 -9.58 2.07
CA VAL A 137 -0.84 -8.41 2.90
C VAL A 137 0.22 -8.31 3.98
N ILE A 138 0.92 -7.18 4.03
CA ILE A 138 2.00 -6.88 4.98
C ILE A 138 1.57 -5.64 5.78
N ILE A 139 1.37 -5.81 7.07
CA ILE A 139 0.79 -4.78 7.94
C ILE A 139 1.76 -4.47 9.07
N GLY A 140 2.24 -3.24 9.13
CA GLY A 140 2.83 -2.68 10.33
C GLY A 140 1.73 -2.23 11.30
N MET A 141 1.38 -3.06 12.27
CA MET A 141 0.32 -2.75 13.24
C MET A 141 0.90 -2.02 14.43
N ALA A 142 0.47 -0.78 14.62
CA ALA A 142 0.84 0.06 15.76
C ALA A 142 -0.15 -0.11 16.93
N SER A 143 0.35 -0.03 18.15
CA SER A 143 -0.46 -0.16 19.39
C SER A 143 -1.28 1.08 19.70
N VAL A 144 -2.05 1.57 18.71
CA VAL A 144 -2.96 2.71 18.80
C VAL A 144 -4.33 2.37 18.24
N THR A 145 -5.34 3.13 18.62
CA THR A 145 -6.69 3.09 18.02
C THR A 145 -7.05 4.49 17.51
N LEU A 146 -7.68 4.56 16.35
CA LEU A 146 -8.11 5.83 15.74
C LEU A 146 -9.61 6.09 15.91
N GLY A 147 -10.41 5.06 16.19
CA GLY A 147 -11.85 5.16 16.39
C GLY A 147 -12.65 5.34 15.09
N SER A 148 -12.10 6.00 14.12
CA SER A 148 -12.65 6.21 12.77
C SER A 148 -11.54 6.59 11.79
N GLY A 149 -11.80 6.48 10.47
CA GLY A 149 -10.82 6.85 9.46
C GLY A 149 -10.90 6.01 8.20
N ALA A 150 -9.82 5.98 7.42
CA ALA A 150 -9.72 5.17 6.22
C ALA A 150 -9.46 3.69 6.60
N PRO A 151 -10.35 2.75 6.22
CA PRO A 151 -10.22 1.36 6.62
C PRO A 151 -9.04 0.67 5.92
N LEU A 152 -8.38 -0.25 6.64
CA LEU A 152 -7.24 -1.03 6.15
C LEU A 152 -7.59 -1.85 4.90
N LEU A 153 -8.63 -2.65 4.96
CA LEU A 153 -9.07 -3.49 3.85
C LEU A 153 -10.58 -3.78 4.00
N PRO A 154 -11.46 -2.93 3.45
CA PRO A 154 -12.91 -3.03 3.63
C PRO A 154 -13.49 -4.15 2.74
N ARG A 155 -13.05 -5.38 2.97
CA ARG A 155 -13.54 -6.60 2.30
C ARG A 155 -13.80 -7.70 3.32
N ARG A 156 -14.80 -8.51 3.03
CA ARG A 156 -15.13 -9.67 3.84
C ARG A 156 -14.34 -10.89 3.38
N ILE A 157 -13.24 -11.21 4.07
CA ILE A 157 -12.34 -12.34 3.78
C ILE A 157 -12.40 -13.31 4.95
N VAL A 158 -13.23 -14.34 4.89
CA VAL A 158 -13.45 -15.28 6.00
C VAL A 158 -13.26 -16.74 5.61
N THR A 159 -13.47 -17.09 4.33
CA THR A 159 -13.35 -18.47 3.86
C THR A 159 -12.86 -18.49 2.40
N PRO A 160 -11.65 -18.96 2.14
CA PRO A 160 -10.63 -19.32 3.14
C PRO A 160 -10.07 -18.07 3.87
N PRO A 161 -9.63 -18.20 5.12
CA PRO A 161 -8.98 -17.10 5.83
C PRO A 161 -7.60 -16.83 5.24
N LEU A 162 -7.09 -15.61 5.45
CA LEU A 162 -5.69 -15.29 5.17
C LEU A 162 -4.76 -16.25 5.93
N GLN A 163 -3.65 -16.60 5.32
CA GLN A 163 -2.64 -17.45 5.96
C GLN A 163 -1.56 -16.59 6.61
N LEU A 164 -1.42 -16.66 7.92
CA LEU A 164 -0.30 -16.01 8.62
C LEU A 164 1.03 -16.64 8.16
N LEU A 165 1.91 -15.80 7.64
CA LEU A 165 3.27 -16.17 7.22
C LEU A 165 4.30 -15.79 8.27
N GLY A 166 4.08 -14.70 9.01
CA GLY A 166 4.99 -14.24 10.03
C GLY A 166 4.42 -13.10 10.86
N ALA A 167 4.99 -12.95 12.06
CA ALA A 167 4.74 -11.84 12.98
C ALA A 167 6.07 -11.46 13.62
N THR A 168 6.55 -10.25 13.40
CA THR A 168 7.83 -9.76 13.91
C THR A 168 7.57 -8.51 14.77
N PRO A 169 7.79 -8.57 16.09
CA PRO A 169 7.65 -7.40 16.95
C PRO A 169 8.82 -6.45 16.77
N TYR A 170 8.54 -5.15 16.84
CA TYR A 170 9.51 -4.06 16.87
C TYR A 170 9.24 -3.21 18.12
N GLY A 171 10.13 -3.29 19.10
CA GLY A 171 9.89 -2.69 20.41
C GLY A 171 8.68 -3.30 21.13
N GLU A 172 7.96 -2.48 21.89
CA GLU A 172 6.78 -2.90 22.68
C GLU A 172 5.46 -2.49 22.00
N ASP A 173 5.52 -1.61 20.99
CA ASP A 173 4.36 -0.88 20.48
C ASP A 173 4.07 -1.13 18.99
N PHE A 174 4.81 -2.03 18.33
CA PHE A 174 4.65 -2.26 16.90
C PHE A 174 4.92 -3.71 16.52
N VAL A 175 4.13 -4.25 15.58
CA VAL A 175 4.35 -5.59 15.03
C VAL A 175 4.15 -5.59 13.52
N MET A 176 5.10 -6.17 12.79
CA MET A 176 4.94 -6.46 11.37
C MET A 176 4.27 -7.81 11.19
N LEU A 177 3.10 -7.83 10.56
CA LEU A 177 2.33 -9.01 10.25
C LEU A 177 2.36 -9.27 8.74
N ARG A 178 2.60 -10.52 8.35
CA ARG A 178 2.57 -10.94 6.95
C ARG A 178 1.56 -12.05 6.74
N TYR A 179 0.70 -11.89 5.73
CA TYR A 179 -0.33 -12.84 5.38
C TYR A 179 -0.31 -13.15 3.89
N ALA A 180 -0.41 -14.42 3.51
CA ALA A 180 -0.74 -14.81 2.13
C ALA A 180 -2.26 -14.78 1.93
N VAL A 181 -2.68 -14.29 0.77
CA VAL A 181 -4.06 -14.37 0.31
C VAL A 181 -4.28 -15.75 -0.31
N ARG A 182 -5.19 -16.52 0.25
CA ARG A 182 -5.54 -17.84 -0.29
C ARG A 182 -6.57 -17.68 -1.40
N ARG A 183 -6.27 -18.25 -2.55
CA ARG A 183 -7.26 -18.37 -3.64
C ARG A 183 -8.20 -19.53 -3.34
N THR A 184 -9.49 -19.34 -3.57
CA THR A 184 -10.44 -20.45 -3.56
C THR A 184 -10.06 -21.35 -4.74
N SER A 185 -9.66 -22.60 -4.47
CA SER A 185 -9.51 -23.59 -5.55
C SER A 185 -10.90 -23.78 -6.16
N GLU A 186 -11.07 -23.48 -7.42
CA GLU A 186 -12.25 -23.94 -8.17
C GLU A 186 -12.26 -25.45 -8.10
N THR A 187 -13.29 -25.99 -7.46
CA THR A 187 -13.53 -27.45 -7.36
C THR A 187 -14.29 -27.90 -8.58
#